data_e50721ac02de5fbe2db14d8dfc4fa26a
#
_entry.id   e50721ac02de5fbe2db14d8dfc4fa26a
#
_cell.length_a   1.000
_cell.length_b   1.000
_cell.length_c   1.000
_cell.angle_alpha   90.00
_cell.angle_beta   90.00
_cell.angle_gamma   90.00
#
_symmetry.space_group_name_H-M   'P 1'
#
loop_
_entity.id
_entity.type
_entity.pdbx_description
1 polymer ?
#
loop_
_entity_poly.entity_id
_entity_poly.type
_entity_poly.pdbx_seq_one_letter_code
_entity_poly.pdbx_strand_id
1 'polypeptide(L)'
;LINTISWAFYTVIIKRMLEKYHPVNVMKWTFFFGMFINFSLGFPGLRTTDWSAITFNGWLGIGFVLFFATYLGYLLISFGLRRLSPTIVSTYTYLNPVIAAYLATIMGQDRIDIHMVLSAVLIFTGVFVVSWQYKPNQIKPASEK
;
A
#
# COMPACT_ATOMS: atom_id res chain seq x y z
N LEU A 1 5.24 -14.16 -2.30
CA LEU A 1 4.41 -14.55 -3.45
C LEU A 1 2.91 -14.44 -3.13
N ILE A 2 2.41 -15.10 -2.07
CA ILE A 2 0.97 -15.07 -1.69
C ILE A 2 0.49 -13.63 -1.48
N ASN A 3 1.23 -12.81 -0.73
CA ASN A 3 0.89 -11.40 -0.49
C ASN A 3 0.81 -10.59 -1.79
N THR A 4 1.75 -10.79 -2.72
CA THR A 4 1.77 -10.10 -4.01
C THR A 4 0.56 -10.46 -4.88
N ILE A 5 0.21 -11.75 -4.92
CA ILE A 5 -0.98 -12.23 -5.63
C ILE A 5 -2.25 -11.64 -5.00
N SER A 6 -2.37 -11.68 -3.68
CA SER A 6 -3.50 -11.09 -2.95
C SER A 6 -3.63 -9.59 -3.20
N TRP A 7 -2.51 -8.87 -3.24
CA TRP A 7 -2.48 -7.44 -3.56
C TRP A 7 -2.96 -7.15 -4.99
N ALA A 8 -2.53 -7.97 -5.96
CA ALA A 8 -2.96 -7.84 -7.35
C ALA A 8 -4.48 -8.06 -7.49
N PHE A 9 -5.02 -9.11 -6.87
CA PHE A 9 -6.46 -9.35 -6.85
C PHE A 9 -7.22 -8.20 -6.17
N TYR A 10 -6.74 -7.75 -5.01
CA TYR A 10 -7.33 -6.64 -4.28
C TYR A 10 -7.44 -5.39 -5.16
N THR A 11 -6.35 -4.97 -5.81
CA THR A 11 -6.33 -3.75 -6.62
C THR A 11 -7.26 -3.81 -7.83
N VAL A 12 -7.41 -4.99 -8.45
CA VAL A 12 -8.33 -5.19 -9.58
C VAL A 12 -9.78 -5.18 -9.12
N ILE A 13 -10.10 -5.89 -8.04
CA ILE A 13 -11.48 -5.97 -7.52
C ILE A 13 -11.94 -4.62 -7.00
N ILE A 14 -11.10 -3.96 -6.20
CA ILE A 14 -11.45 -2.69 -5.57
C ILE A 14 -11.59 -1.57 -6.60
N LYS A 15 -10.84 -1.61 -7.70
CA LYS A 15 -10.99 -0.67 -8.82
C LYS A 15 -12.42 -0.63 -9.33
N ARG A 16 -13.03 -1.79 -9.58
CA ARG A 16 -14.43 -1.90 -10.03
C ARG A 16 -15.41 -1.31 -9.03
N MET A 17 -15.15 -1.49 -7.74
CA MET A 17 -16.00 -0.89 -6.69
C MET A 17 -15.84 0.62 -6.62
N LEU A 18 -14.62 1.14 -6.81
CA LEU A 18 -14.31 2.56 -6.77
C LEU A 18 -14.87 3.34 -7.98
N GLU A 19 -15.16 2.67 -9.08
CA GLU A 19 -15.87 3.26 -10.23
C GLU A 19 -17.34 3.55 -9.88
N LYS A 20 -17.96 2.73 -9.03
CA LYS A 20 -19.37 2.84 -8.65
C LYS A 20 -19.59 3.59 -7.34
N TYR A 21 -18.69 3.42 -6.36
CA TYR A 21 -18.86 3.94 -4.99
C TYR A 21 -17.78 4.94 -4.62
N HIS A 22 -18.08 5.82 -3.65
CA HIS A 22 -17.10 6.76 -3.15
C HIS A 22 -15.97 6.04 -2.36
N PRO A 23 -14.68 6.42 -2.53
CA PRO A 23 -13.55 5.73 -1.90
C PRO A 23 -13.70 5.54 -0.39
N VAL A 24 -14.18 6.55 0.34
CA VAL A 24 -14.39 6.46 1.79
C VAL A 24 -15.37 5.35 2.17
N ASN A 25 -16.47 5.17 1.41
CA ASN A 25 -17.44 4.12 1.68
C ASN A 25 -16.87 2.73 1.38
N VAL A 26 -16.10 2.59 0.31
CA VAL A 26 -15.43 1.32 -0.03
C VAL A 26 -14.43 0.97 1.06
N MET A 27 -13.60 1.92 1.50
CA MET A 27 -12.63 1.70 2.57
C MET A 27 -13.30 1.34 3.90
N LYS A 28 -14.37 2.05 4.28
CA LYS A 28 -15.15 1.75 5.49
C LYS A 28 -15.55 0.27 5.55
N TRP A 29 -16.12 -0.26 4.47
CA TRP A 29 -16.54 -1.65 4.42
C TRP A 29 -15.38 -2.63 4.35
N THR A 30 -14.32 -2.30 3.61
CA THR A 30 -13.10 -3.11 3.54
C THR A 30 -12.46 -3.26 4.92
N PHE A 31 -12.30 -2.16 5.68
CA PHE A 31 -11.76 -2.22 7.03
C PHE A 31 -12.71 -2.93 8.00
N PHE A 32 -14.02 -2.71 7.88
CA PHE A 32 -15.01 -3.36 8.73
C PHE A 32 -14.94 -4.89 8.59
N PHE A 33 -15.01 -5.43 7.39
CA PHE A 33 -14.90 -6.87 7.18
C PHE A 33 -13.48 -7.40 7.49
N GLY A 34 -12.45 -6.66 7.12
CA GLY A 34 -11.06 -6.99 7.45
C GLY A 34 -10.82 -7.11 8.95
N MET A 35 -11.47 -6.27 9.76
CA MET A 35 -11.40 -6.33 11.22
C MET A 35 -11.85 -7.69 11.76
N PHE A 36 -12.98 -8.24 11.29
CA PHE A 36 -13.47 -9.54 11.76
C PHE A 36 -12.50 -10.68 11.43
N ILE A 37 -11.95 -10.69 10.20
CA ILE A 37 -11.00 -11.71 9.77
C ILE A 37 -9.71 -11.61 10.59
N ASN A 38 -9.15 -10.40 10.68
CA ASN A 38 -7.90 -10.18 11.42
C ASN A 38 -8.05 -10.43 12.93
N PHE A 39 -9.20 -10.05 13.50
CA PHE A 39 -9.49 -10.31 14.91
C PHE A 39 -9.53 -11.82 15.19
N SER A 40 -10.19 -12.60 14.33
CA SER A 40 -10.27 -14.06 14.49
C SER A 40 -8.89 -14.73 14.43
N LEU A 41 -8.02 -14.28 13.52
CA LEU A 41 -6.67 -14.83 13.35
C LEU A 41 -5.69 -14.32 14.42
N GLY A 42 -5.81 -13.05 14.81
CA GLY A 42 -4.92 -12.38 15.75
C GLY A 42 -5.28 -12.60 17.22
N PHE A 43 -6.47 -13.12 17.51
CA PHE A 43 -6.97 -13.26 18.87
C PHE A 43 -6.05 -14.04 19.84
N PRO A 44 -5.42 -15.16 19.43
CA PRO A 44 -4.46 -15.84 20.29
C PRO A 44 -3.26 -14.95 20.66
N GLY A 45 -2.72 -14.20 19.69
CA GLY A 45 -1.62 -13.27 19.91
C GLY A 45 -1.98 -12.12 20.86
N LEU A 46 -3.21 -11.60 20.75
CA LEU A 46 -3.70 -10.53 21.66
C LEU A 46 -3.74 -10.97 23.13
N ARG A 47 -4.00 -12.23 23.39
CA ARG A 47 -4.04 -12.79 24.75
C ARG A 47 -2.64 -13.02 25.35
N THR A 48 -1.65 -13.28 24.52
CA THR A 48 -0.29 -13.56 24.98
C THR A 48 0.59 -12.31 25.03
N THR A 49 0.10 -11.18 24.50
CA THR A 49 0.84 -9.91 24.49
C THR A 49 0.77 -9.25 25.87
N ASP A 50 1.92 -8.91 26.42
CA ASP A 50 2.01 -8.06 27.60
C ASP A 50 1.81 -6.59 27.24
N TRP A 51 0.60 -6.13 27.37
CA TRP A 51 0.21 -4.75 27.05
C TRP A 51 0.81 -3.72 28.02
N SER A 52 1.19 -4.15 29.21
CA SER A 52 1.77 -3.27 30.23
C SER A 52 3.25 -2.94 29.93
N ALA A 53 3.92 -3.77 29.16
CA ALA A 53 5.30 -3.55 28.72
C ALA A 53 5.44 -2.49 27.62
N ILE A 54 4.31 -2.07 26.99
CA ILE A 54 4.33 -1.07 25.92
C ILE A 54 4.49 0.34 26.51
N THR A 55 5.60 0.97 26.23
CA THR A 55 5.87 2.35 26.63
C THR A 55 4.94 3.34 25.90
N PHE A 56 4.81 4.56 26.46
CA PHE A 56 4.00 5.62 25.84
C PHE A 56 4.45 5.92 24.38
N ASN A 57 5.74 5.93 24.11
CA ASN A 57 6.28 6.10 22.75
C ASN A 57 5.90 4.90 21.84
N GLY A 58 5.79 3.70 22.38
CA GLY A 58 5.30 2.53 21.65
C GLY A 58 3.83 2.72 21.23
N TRP A 59 2.97 3.21 22.11
CA TRP A 59 1.58 3.53 21.78
C TRP A 59 1.46 4.63 20.73
N LEU A 60 2.27 5.67 20.80
CA LEU A 60 2.35 6.71 19.76
C LEU A 60 2.78 6.12 18.41
N GLY A 61 3.78 5.23 18.40
CA GLY A 61 4.22 4.54 17.19
C GLY A 61 3.12 3.67 16.58
N ILE A 62 2.41 2.90 17.39
CA ILE A 62 1.26 2.09 16.95
C ILE A 62 0.17 3.00 16.36
N GLY A 63 -0.21 4.08 17.06
CA GLY A 63 -1.19 5.04 16.57
C GLY A 63 -0.78 5.69 15.25
N PHE A 64 0.48 6.06 15.10
CA PHE A 64 1.03 6.60 13.86
C PHE A 64 0.92 5.61 12.70
N VAL A 65 1.32 4.35 12.90
CA VAL A 65 1.24 3.32 11.86
C VAL A 65 -0.21 3.04 11.47
N LEU A 66 -1.12 2.94 12.45
CA LEU A 66 -2.53 2.67 12.18
C LEU A 66 -3.19 3.83 11.41
N PHE A 67 -2.92 5.07 11.79
CA PHE A 67 -3.58 6.22 11.17
C PHE A 67 -2.92 6.60 9.85
N PHE A 68 -1.61 6.86 9.84
CA PHE A 68 -0.92 7.38 8.66
C PHE A 68 -0.57 6.28 7.65
N ALA A 69 0.10 5.22 8.09
CA ALA A 69 0.56 4.20 7.16
C ALA A 69 -0.58 3.30 6.69
N THR A 70 -1.56 2.99 7.58
CA THR A 70 -2.64 2.08 7.22
C THR A 70 -3.84 2.86 6.70
N TYR A 71 -4.56 3.60 7.55
CA TYR A 71 -5.82 4.22 7.14
C TYR A 71 -5.64 5.26 6.03
N LEU A 72 -4.77 6.25 6.24
CA LEU A 72 -4.53 7.31 5.27
C LEU A 72 -3.86 6.77 4.00
N GLY A 73 -2.92 5.86 4.12
CA GLY A 73 -2.24 5.22 2.99
C GLY A 73 -3.23 4.49 2.07
N TYR A 74 -4.07 3.62 2.62
CA TYR A 74 -5.09 2.92 1.82
C TYR A 74 -6.16 3.85 1.26
N LEU A 75 -6.51 4.90 1.98
CA LEU A 75 -7.45 5.91 1.50
C LEU A 75 -6.89 6.65 0.28
N LEU A 76 -5.64 7.10 0.34
CA LEU A 76 -4.96 7.77 -0.79
C LEU A 76 -4.82 6.84 -2.00
N ILE A 77 -4.43 5.57 -1.78
CA ILE A 77 -4.37 4.56 -2.85
C ILE A 77 -5.75 4.40 -3.50
N SER A 78 -6.82 4.39 -2.72
CA SER A 78 -8.19 4.26 -3.24
C SER A 78 -8.62 5.47 -4.07
N PHE A 79 -8.26 6.68 -3.66
CA PHE A 79 -8.47 7.87 -4.48
C PHE A 79 -7.64 7.82 -5.77
N GLY A 80 -6.41 7.33 -5.71
CA GLY A 80 -5.58 7.09 -6.89
C GLY A 80 -6.21 6.08 -7.83
N LEU A 81 -6.61 4.91 -7.33
CA LEU A 81 -7.25 3.85 -8.11
C LEU A 81 -8.58 4.27 -8.75
N ARG A 82 -9.30 5.22 -8.16
CA ARG A 82 -10.52 5.75 -8.76
C ARG A 82 -10.26 6.45 -10.09
N ARG A 83 -9.11 7.12 -10.22
CA ARG A 83 -8.75 7.94 -11.41
C ARG A 83 -7.71 7.30 -12.31
N LEU A 84 -6.86 6.44 -11.74
CA LEU A 84 -5.74 5.82 -12.43
C LEU A 84 -5.97 4.32 -12.61
N SER A 85 -5.22 3.70 -13.53
CA SER A 85 -5.23 2.25 -13.68
C SER A 85 -4.49 1.56 -12.50
N PRO A 86 -4.85 0.31 -12.15
CA PRO A 86 -4.13 -0.46 -11.14
C PRO A 86 -2.62 -0.56 -11.41
N THR A 87 -2.23 -0.68 -12.69
CA THR A 87 -0.82 -0.74 -13.10
C THR A 87 -0.07 0.52 -12.72
N ILE A 88 -0.63 1.71 -12.99
CA ILE A 88 0.00 2.99 -12.62
C ILE A 88 0.15 3.10 -11.11
N VAL A 89 -0.90 2.79 -10.35
CA VAL A 89 -0.86 2.86 -8.88
C VAL A 89 0.18 1.89 -8.32
N SER A 90 0.25 0.66 -8.85
CA SER A 90 1.25 -0.33 -8.44
C SER A 90 2.67 0.12 -8.77
N THR A 91 2.88 0.82 -9.88
CA THR A 91 4.20 1.37 -10.24
C THR A 91 4.73 2.33 -9.18
N TYR A 92 3.86 3.20 -8.65
CA TYR A 92 4.25 4.11 -7.54
C TYR A 92 4.61 3.36 -6.25
N THR A 93 3.99 2.20 -6.01
CA THR A 93 4.31 1.37 -4.83
C THR A 93 5.75 0.87 -4.85
N TYR A 94 6.34 0.68 -6.02
CA TYR A 94 7.76 0.31 -6.15
C TYR A 94 8.75 1.42 -5.76
N LEU A 95 8.30 2.67 -5.62
CA LEU A 95 9.13 3.73 -5.06
C LEU A 95 9.29 3.61 -3.53
N ASN A 96 8.38 2.93 -2.84
CA ASN A 96 8.41 2.82 -1.39
C ASN A 96 9.74 2.29 -0.84
N PRO A 97 10.35 1.19 -1.35
CA PRO A 97 11.63 0.71 -0.86
C PRO A 97 12.75 1.75 -0.98
N VAL A 98 12.74 2.51 -2.08
CA VAL A 98 13.78 3.54 -2.32
C VAL A 98 13.64 4.71 -1.37
N ILE A 99 12.40 5.18 -1.16
CA ILE A 99 12.10 6.25 -0.20
C ILE A 99 12.43 5.79 1.22
N ALA A 100 12.06 4.56 1.59
CA ALA A 100 12.37 4.00 2.90
C ALA A 100 13.87 3.91 3.15
N ALA A 101 14.63 3.44 2.16
CA ALA A 101 16.08 3.35 2.21
C ALA A 101 16.75 4.73 2.36
N TYR A 102 16.29 5.71 1.62
CA TYR A 102 16.76 7.09 1.70
C TYR A 102 16.50 7.70 3.10
N LEU A 103 15.29 7.52 3.62
CA LEU A 103 14.93 8.00 4.96
C LEU A 103 15.74 7.29 6.05
N ALA A 104 15.92 5.97 5.98
CA ALA A 104 16.72 5.22 6.94
C ALA A 104 18.17 5.70 7.00
N THR A 105 18.73 6.04 5.83
CA THR A 105 20.09 6.61 5.75
C THR A 105 20.18 8.01 6.39
N ILE A 106 19.21 8.90 6.13
CA ILE A 106 19.19 10.25 6.76
C ILE A 106 19.02 10.14 8.27
N MET A 107 18.22 9.20 8.74
CA MET A 107 17.98 8.97 10.16
C MET A 107 19.17 8.28 10.87
N GLY A 108 20.24 7.94 10.12
CA GLY A 108 21.43 7.28 10.66
C GLY A 108 21.18 5.84 11.12
N GLN A 109 20.06 5.24 10.71
CA GLN A 109 19.67 3.88 11.09
C GLN A 109 20.31 2.82 10.18
N ASP A 110 20.72 3.22 8.97
CA ASP A 110 21.34 2.32 8.00
C ASP A 110 22.46 3.04 7.21
N ARG A 111 23.38 2.24 6.66
CA ARG A 111 24.43 2.75 5.77
C ARG A 111 24.12 2.35 4.35
N ILE A 112 24.40 3.23 3.41
CA ILE A 112 24.27 2.90 1.98
C ILE A 112 25.27 1.79 1.67
N ASP A 113 24.76 0.58 1.48
CA ASP A 113 25.56 -0.57 1.04
C ASP A 113 25.35 -0.81 -0.45
N ILE A 114 26.34 -1.45 -1.09
CA ILE A 114 26.30 -1.78 -2.52
C ILE A 114 25.06 -2.63 -2.88
N HIS A 115 24.62 -3.51 -1.97
CA HIS A 115 23.42 -4.32 -2.16
C HIS A 115 22.15 -3.49 -2.25
N MET A 116 22.07 -2.37 -1.50
CA MET A 116 20.97 -1.44 -1.53
C MET A 116 20.89 -0.67 -2.86
N VAL A 117 22.05 -0.23 -3.37
CA VAL A 117 22.17 0.43 -4.68
C VAL A 117 21.78 -0.53 -5.81
N LEU A 118 22.29 -1.78 -5.76
CA LEU A 118 21.94 -2.81 -6.76
C LEU A 118 20.43 -3.11 -6.76
N SER A 119 19.84 -3.24 -5.59
CA SER A 119 18.39 -3.48 -5.43
C SER A 119 17.56 -2.32 -6.00
N ALA A 120 17.97 -1.08 -5.73
CA ALA A 120 17.32 0.11 -6.28
C ALA A 120 17.42 0.13 -7.82
N VAL A 121 18.58 -0.13 -8.38
CA VAL A 121 18.78 -0.21 -9.86
C VAL A 121 17.88 -1.29 -10.47
N LEU A 122 17.81 -2.47 -9.87
CA LEU A 122 16.96 -3.56 -10.35
C LEU A 122 15.46 -3.18 -10.31
N ILE A 123 15.02 -2.55 -9.22
CA ILE A 123 13.63 -2.09 -9.09
C ILE A 123 13.32 -1.04 -10.16
N PHE A 124 14.16 -0.03 -10.32
CA PHE A 124 13.93 1.02 -11.33
C PHE A 124 13.95 0.47 -12.74
N THR A 125 14.84 -0.45 -13.04
CA THR A 125 14.89 -1.11 -14.36
C THR A 125 13.61 -1.90 -14.62
N GLY A 126 13.13 -2.68 -13.64
CA GLY A 126 11.87 -3.42 -13.75
C GLY A 126 10.68 -2.49 -13.98
N VAL A 127 10.57 -1.41 -13.19
CA VAL A 127 9.51 -0.41 -13.34
C VAL A 127 9.58 0.28 -14.70
N PHE A 128 10.77 0.62 -15.17
CA PHE A 128 10.97 1.24 -16.47
C PHE A 128 10.50 0.33 -17.61
N VAL A 129 10.88 -0.95 -17.59
CA VAL A 129 10.48 -1.93 -18.62
C VAL A 129 8.94 -2.09 -18.64
N VAL A 130 8.31 -2.20 -17.48
CA VAL A 130 6.85 -2.32 -17.37
C VAL A 130 6.15 -1.04 -17.84
N SER A 131 6.67 0.12 -17.46
CA SER A 131 6.08 1.42 -17.83
C SER A 131 6.24 1.73 -19.32
N TRP A 132 7.33 1.29 -19.94
CA TRP A 132 7.57 1.48 -21.38
C TRP A 132 6.55 0.74 -22.25
N GLN A 133 6.14 -0.44 -21.81
CA GLN A 133 5.15 -1.24 -22.56
C GLN A 133 3.70 -0.75 -22.36
N TYR A 134 3.47 0.10 -21.37
CA TYR A 134 2.14 0.60 -21.08
C TYR A 134 1.79 1.81 -21.96
N LYS A 135 1.23 1.57 -23.16
CA LYS A 135 0.49 2.60 -23.90
C LYS A 135 -0.85 2.84 -23.16
N PRO A 136 -1.12 4.04 -22.66
CA PRO A 136 -2.43 4.32 -22.07
C PRO A 136 -3.48 4.17 -23.18
N ASN A 137 -4.31 3.14 -23.09
CA ASN A 137 -5.52 3.08 -23.87
C ASN A 137 -6.31 4.33 -23.54
N GLN A 138 -6.47 5.19 -24.53
CA GLN A 138 -7.24 6.42 -24.39
C GLN A 138 -8.62 6.02 -23.85
N ILE A 139 -8.92 6.47 -22.66
CA ILE A 139 -10.26 6.42 -22.10
C ILE A 139 -11.08 7.32 -23.04
N LYS A 140 -11.83 6.70 -23.95
CA LYS A 140 -12.82 7.45 -24.73
C LYS A 140 -13.76 8.11 -23.71
N PRO A 141 -13.92 9.42 -23.74
CA PRO A 141 -14.91 10.08 -22.87
C PRO A 141 -16.28 9.51 -23.21
N ALA A 142 -17.04 9.11 -22.19
CA ALA A 142 -18.39 8.57 -22.27
C ALA A 142 -19.41 9.69 -22.59
N SER A 143 -19.11 10.58 -23.53
CA SER A 143 -19.95 11.73 -23.94
C SER A 143 -20.44 11.65 -25.39
N GLU A 144 -20.62 10.44 -25.93
CA GLU A 144 -21.35 10.26 -27.19
C GLU A 144 -22.20 8.98 -27.13
N LYS A 145 -23.29 9.06 -26.36
CA LYS A 145 -24.53 8.32 -26.64
C LYS A 145 -25.70 9.05 -26.00
#